data_55c1e52e246d09dd28b103421c49ecd1
#
_entry.id   55c1e52e246d09dd28b103421c49ecd1
#
_cell.length_a   1.000
_cell.length_b   1.000
_cell.length_c   1.000
_cell.angle_alpha   90.00
_cell.angle_beta   90.00
_cell.angle_gamma   90.00
#
_symmetry.space_group_name_H-M   'P 1'
#
loop_
_entity.id
_entity.type
_entity.pdbx_description
1 polymer ?
#
loop_
_entity_poly.entity_id
_entity_poly.type
_entity_poly.pdbx_seq_one_letter_code
_entity_poly.pdbx_strand_id
1 'polypeptide(L)'
;GATIEGMATSPATTATFCSTFVDEWVRLGVTHAVVSPGSRSTPMAIALACNPKIELHVFHDERSAAFAALGIGLESGIPAVLLCTSGTAAAQFFAAVIEASYAHVPMLVCTADRPPELQGVGAPQTINQTHLYGTFVRKFIDAGLADDAKASKWRSVARDAFSTTVGVNRGPCHVNFPFREPLVGVPGALPAIDAHSPVRVSADVATASERKKLSLAIRAERGIIIAGNGIDQPRFILELATKLKWPVLADPRSNCRVSPESSNRATVVSCADVMLRHLPTAELLKPTVVIRIGDTP
;
A
#
# COMPACT_ATOMS: atom_id res chain seq x y z
N GLY A 1 13.76 -19.32 42.44
CA GLY A 1 14.28 -18.67 41.27
C GLY A 1 14.29 -19.65 40.11
N ALA A 2 13.31 -19.62 39.25
CA ALA A 2 13.34 -20.33 37.98
C ALA A 2 14.16 -19.48 37.01
N THR A 3 15.31 -19.96 36.59
CA THR A 3 16.18 -19.35 35.59
C THR A 3 15.46 -19.33 34.25
N ILE A 4 15.22 -18.12 33.71
CA ILE A 4 14.63 -17.89 32.38
C ILE A 4 15.73 -18.12 31.30
N GLU A 5 16.42 -19.22 31.32
CA GLU A 5 17.51 -19.52 30.37
C GLU A 5 17.05 -20.15 29.05
N GLY A 6 15.75 -20.38 28.84
CA GLY A 6 15.23 -21.11 27.68
C GLY A 6 14.56 -20.28 26.57
N MET A 7 14.54 -18.93 26.63
CA MET A 7 13.72 -18.10 25.71
C MET A 7 14.44 -16.89 25.09
N ALA A 8 15.77 -16.85 25.09
CA ALA A 8 16.47 -15.71 24.49
C ALA A 8 16.55 -15.89 22.97
N THR A 9 15.75 -15.13 22.23
CA THR A 9 15.98 -14.93 20.79
C THR A 9 17.38 -14.37 20.59
N SER A 10 18.22 -15.03 19.79
CA SER A 10 19.57 -14.51 19.57
C SER A 10 19.51 -13.22 18.71
N PRO A 11 20.43 -12.26 18.92
CA PRO A 11 20.50 -11.06 18.07
C PRO A 11 20.69 -11.42 16.58
N ALA A 12 21.41 -12.50 16.29
CA ALA A 12 21.61 -13.01 14.94
C ALA A 12 20.31 -13.53 14.32
N THR A 13 19.48 -14.25 15.09
CA THR A 13 18.15 -14.71 14.65
C THR A 13 17.26 -13.52 14.31
N THR A 14 17.22 -12.48 15.15
CA THR A 14 16.44 -11.25 14.90
C THR A 14 16.94 -10.52 13.63
N ALA A 15 18.27 -10.39 13.47
CA ALA A 15 18.85 -9.78 12.29
C ALA A 15 18.54 -10.58 11.00
N THR A 16 18.62 -11.92 11.06
CA THR A 16 18.28 -12.80 9.94
C THR A 16 16.80 -12.72 9.57
N PHE A 17 15.92 -12.66 10.59
CA PHE A 17 14.49 -12.48 10.42
C PHE A 17 14.17 -11.18 9.68
N CYS A 18 14.68 -10.04 10.13
CA CYS A 18 14.46 -8.74 9.49
C CYS A 18 15.03 -8.72 8.06
N SER A 19 16.25 -9.24 7.87
CA SER A 19 16.88 -9.31 6.55
C SER A 19 16.10 -10.21 5.58
N THR A 20 15.44 -11.26 6.09
CA THR A 20 14.58 -12.14 5.29
C THR A 20 13.35 -11.43 4.78
N PHE A 21 12.68 -10.63 5.64
CA PHE A 21 11.54 -9.81 5.25
C PHE A 21 11.93 -8.80 4.16
N VAL A 22 13.03 -8.08 4.37
CA VAL A 22 13.52 -7.08 3.42
C VAL A 22 13.90 -7.72 2.09
N ASP A 23 14.62 -8.84 2.11
CA ASP A 23 14.98 -9.57 0.89
C ASP A 23 13.74 -10.01 0.10
N GLU A 24 12.73 -10.54 0.78
CA GLU A 24 11.49 -10.96 0.12
C GLU A 24 10.74 -9.76 -0.47
N TRP A 25 10.61 -8.65 0.25
CA TRP A 25 9.97 -7.44 -0.26
C TRP A 25 10.70 -6.86 -1.47
N VAL A 26 12.03 -6.82 -1.44
CA VAL A 26 12.85 -6.39 -2.60
C VAL A 26 12.64 -7.31 -3.81
N ARG A 27 12.54 -8.61 -3.59
CA ARG A 27 12.23 -9.58 -4.67
C ARG A 27 10.85 -9.35 -5.27
N LEU A 28 9.91 -8.81 -4.50
CA LEU A 28 8.56 -8.46 -4.93
C LEU A 28 8.46 -7.07 -5.56
N GLY A 29 9.54 -6.31 -5.58
CA GLY A 29 9.63 -5.02 -6.27
C GLY A 29 9.68 -3.79 -5.35
N VAL A 30 9.75 -3.96 -4.03
CA VAL A 30 9.94 -2.83 -3.11
C VAL A 30 11.33 -2.24 -3.30
N THR A 31 11.39 -0.93 -3.52
CA THR A 31 12.63 -0.18 -3.74
C THR A 31 12.83 0.96 -2.74
N HIS A 32 11.81 1.31 -1.97
CA HIS A 32 11.87 2.45 -1.04
C HIS A 32 11.48 2.05 0.37
N ALA A 33 12.19 2.59 1.35
CA ALA A 33 11.83 2.54 2.74
C ALA A 33 11.88 3.93 3.37
N VAL A 34 10.88 4.26 4.16
CA VAL A 34 10.78 5.51 4.92
C VAL A 34 10.84 5.18 6.40
N VAL A 35 11.84 5.68 7.09
CA VAL A 35 12.15 5.29 8.46
C VAL A 35 12.16 6.50 9.37
N SER A 36 11.41 6.42 10.48
CA SER A 36 11.56 7.33 11.59
C SER A 36 12.46 6.68 12.66
N PRO A 37 13.57 7.34 13.06
CA PRO A 37 14.56 6.74 13.96
C PRO A 37 13.98 6.42 15.33
N GLY A 38 14.38 5.26 15.88
CA GLY A 38 14.04 4.88 17.24
C GLY A 38 14.69 3.56 17.63
N SER A 39 15.00 3.40 18.90
CA SER A 39 15.79 2.26 19.40
C SER A 39 15.12 0.91 19.08
N ARG A 40 13.83 0.77 19.34
CA ARG A 40 13.14 -0.54 19.16
C ARG A 40 13.08 -1.01 17.72
N SER A 41 13.07 -0.09 16.76
CA SER A 41 13.05 -0.41 15.32
C SER A 41 14.44 -0.74 14.74
N THR A 42 15.50 -0.66 15.53
CA THR A 42 16.89 -0.88 15.07
C THR A 42 17.09 -2.14 14.23
N PRO A 43 16.57 -3.34 14.58
CA PRO A 43 16.81 -4.54 13.78
C PRO A 43 16.31 -4.41 12.34
N MET A 44 15.10 -3.89 12.16
CA MET A 44 14.50 -3.69 10.85
C MET A 44 15.14 -2.52 10.11
N ALA A 45 15.46 -1.43 10.81
CA ALA A 45 16.11 -0.26 10.20
C ALA A 45 17.49 -0.63 9.62
N ILE A 46 18.29 -1.43 10.35
CA ILE A 46 19.58 -1.94 9.86
C ILE A 46 19.37 -2.84 8.63
N ALA A 47 18.41 -3.76 8.67
CA ALA A 47 18.14 -4.64 7.54
C ALA A 47 17.76 -3.87 6.26
N LEU A 48 16.95 -2.81 6.40
CA LEU A 48 16.60 -1.92 5.29
C LEU A 48 17.82 -1.14 4.79
N ALA A 49 18.60 -0.55 5.69
CA ALA A 49 19.78 0.26 5.34
C ALA A 49 20.90 -0.58 4.69
N CYS A 50 21.04 -1.84 5.07
CA CYS A 50 22.07 -2.74 4.51
C CYS A 50 21.68 -3.35 3.15
N ASN A 51 20.44 -3.22 2.71
CA ASN A 51 20.05 -3.76 1.41
C ASN A 51 20.28 -2.74 0.29
N PRO A 52 21.22 -3.01 -0.66
CA PRO A 52 21.62 -2.02 -1.67
C PRO A 52 20.54 -1.70 -2.71
N LYS A 53 19.42 -2.42 -2.72
CA LYS A 53 18.27 -2.17 -3.61
C LYS A 53 17.19 -1.31 -2.96
N ILE A 54 17.36 -0.94 -1.69
CA ILE A 54 16.45 -0.07 -0.97
C ILE A 54 17.02 1.34 -0.93
N GLU A 55 16.27 2.29 -1.47
CA GLU A 55 16.50 3.71 -1.23
C GLU A 55 15.87 4.08 0.11
N LEU A 56 16.72 4.43 1.08
CA LEU A 56 16.32 4.71 2.44
C LEU A 56 16.11 6.21 2.66
N HIS A 57 14.90 6.58 3.06
CA HIS A 57 14.53 7.95 3.43
C HIS A 57 14.34 8.04 4.94
N VAL A 58 15.04 8.98 5.60
CA VAL A 58 14.96 9.17 7.04
C VAL A 58 14.22 10.45 7.38
N PHE A 59 13.16 10.33 8.17
CA PHE A 59 12.36 11.44 8.67
C PHE A 59 12.30 11.42 10.20
N HIS A 60 12.53 12.56 10.85
CA HIS A 60 12.43 12.64 12.30
C HIS A 60 10.98 12.73 12.80
N ASP A 61 10.07 13.21 11.98
CA ASP A 61 8.63 13.29 12.27
C ASP A 61 7.91 12.13 11.59
N GLU A 62 7.28 11.27 12.37
CA GLU A 62 6.59 10.07 11.88
C GLU A 62 5.40 10.41 10.97
N ARG A 63 4.68 11.47 11.26
CA ARG A 63 3.57 11.92 10.40
C ARG A 63 4.07 12.29 9.02
N SER A 64 5.16 13.05 8.93
CA SER A 64 5.78 13.41 7.66
C SER A 64 6.33 12.18 6.92
N ALA A 65 6.95 11.24 7.65
CA ALA A 65 7.39 9.95 7.12
C ALA A 65 6.24 9.18 6.46
N ALA A 66 5.10 9.10 7.14
CA ALA A 66 3.95 8.36 6.65
C ALA A 66 3.36 8.97 5.37
N PHE A 67 3.28 10.30 5.27
CA PHE A 67 2.84 10.97 4.04
C PHE A 67 3.87 10.85 2.90
N ALA A 68 5.18 10.79 3.20
CA ALA A 68 6.19 10.49 2.19
C ALA A 68 6.02 9.07 1.63
N ALA A 69 5.79 8.08 2.49
CA ALA A 69 5.51 6.70 2.07
C ALA A 69 4.21 6.59 1.24
N LEU A 70 3.17 7.36 1.62
CA LEU A 70 1.93 7.49 0.83
C LEU A 70 2.22 8.01 -0.58
N GLY A 71 3.02 9.08 -0.70
CA GLY A 71 3.40 9.65 -1.99
C GLY A 71 4.16 8.67 -2.88
N ILE A 72 5.10 7.91 -2.31
CA ILE A 72 5.84 6.86 -3.03
C ILE A 72 4.87 5.77 -3.54
N GLY A 73 3.98 5.28 -2.69
CA GLY A 73 3.00 4.27 -3.07
C GLY A 73 2.00 4.76 -4.13
N LEU A 74 1.61 6.03 -4.05
CA LEU A 74 0.70 6.67 -5.02
C LEU A 74 1.33 6.77 -6.41
N GLU A 75 2.59 7.19 -6.49
CA GLU A 75 3.29 7.39 -7.76
C GLU A 75 3.73 6.07 -8.40
N SER A 76 4.31 5.17 -7.60
CA SER A 76 4.90 3.93 -8.11
C SER A 76 3.90 2.78 -8.27
N GLY A 77 2.79 2.79 -7.54
CA GLY A 77 1.88 1.65 -7.40
C GLY A 77 2.48 0.48 -6.60
N ILE A 78 3.68 0.65 -6.03
CA ILE A 78 4.40 -0.33 -5.21
C ILE A 78 4.50 0.22 -3.78
N PRO A 79 4.27 -0.60 -2.72
CA PRO A 79 4.33 -0.09 -1.36
C PRO A 79 5.76 0.32 -0.99
N ALA A 80 5.92 1.48 -0.35
CA ALA A 80 7.11 1.74 0.45
C ALA A 80 6.99 1.02 1.79
N VAL A 81 8.12 0.60 2.38
CA VAL A 81 8.18 0.17 3.78
C VAL A 81 8.22 1.41 4.65
N LEU A 82 7.19 1.61 5.47
CA LEU A 82 7.11 2.70 6.43
C LEU A 82 7.42 2.12 7.83
N LEU A 83 8.48 2.58 8.48
CA LEU A 83 8.94 2.01 9.75
C LEU A 83 9.05 3.06 10.85
N CYS A 84 8.52 2.75 12.03
CA CYS A 84 8.75 3.50 13.26
C CYS A 84 9.07 2.59 14.44
N THR A 85 9.49 3.22 15.54
CA THR A 85 9.69 2.57 16.84
C THR A 85 8.35 2.28 17.54
N SER A 86 8.40 1.72 18.75
CA SER A 86 7.22 1.38 19.55
C SER A 86 6.57 2.60 20.21
N GLY A 87 5.34 2.44 20.66
CA GLY A 87 4.60 3.43 21.41
C GLY A 87 3.84 4.41 20.50
N THR A 88 3.75 5.67 20.93
CA THR A 88 2.96 6.69 20.24
C THR A 88 3.48 7.06 18.84
N ALA A 89 4.71 6.70 18.50
CA ALA A 89 5.25 6.82 17.15
C ALA A 89 4.32 6.14 16.11
N ALA A 90 3.85 4.93 16.41
CA ALA A 90 2.91 4.21 15.57
C ALA A 90 1.59 4.98 15.34
N ALA A 91 1.10 5.69 16.37
CA ALA A 91 -0.13 6.48 16.25
C ALA A 91 0.00 7.67 15.30
N GLN A 92 1.21 8.22 15.09
CA GLN A 92 1.43 9.32 14.16
C GLN A 92 1.24 8.93 12.69
N PHE A 93 1.31 7.65 12.35
CA PHE A 93 1.05 7.16 11.01
C PHE A 93 -0.43 7.19 10.61
N PHE A 94 -1.33 7.34 11.60
CA PHE A 94 -2.75 7.04 11.41
C PHE A 94 -3.40 7.88 10.31
N ALA A 95 -3.10 9.16 10.23
CA ALA A 95 -3.66 10.04 9.19
C ALA A 95 -3.32 9.56 7.78
N ALA A 96 -2.04 9.24 7.51
CA ALA A 96 -1.62 8.76 6.21
C ALA A 96 -2.15 7.36 5.91
N VAL A 97 -2.33 6.50 6.92
CA VAL A 97 -2.94 5.17 6.77
C VAL A 97 -4.41 5.29 6.35
N ILE A 98 -5.15 6.25 6.92
CA ILE A 98 -6.53 6.54 6.50
C ILE A 98 -6.55 6.99 5.03
N GLU A 99 -5.71 7.95 4.64
CA GLU A 99 -5.59 8.41 3.25
C GLU A 99 -5.21 7.26 2.30
N ALA A 100 -4.21 6.45 2.65
CA ALA A 100 -3.82 5.28 1.87
C ALA A 100 -4.98 4.29 1.69
N SER A 101 -5.79 4.11 2.75
CA SER A 101 -6.94 3.22 2.72
C SER A 101 -8.02 3.68 1.73
N TYR A 102 -8.40 4.94 1.78
CA TYR A 102 -9.44 5.52 0.91
C TYR A 102 -8.93 5.75 -0.52
N ALA A 103 -7.66 6.06 -0.69
CA ALA A 103 -7.05 6.25 -2.00
C ALA A 103 -6.57 4.95 -2.65
N HIS A 104 -6.76 3.79 -2.01
CA HIS A 104 -6.28 2.47 -2.47
C HIS A 104 -4.77 2.45 -2.76
N VAL A 105 -3.98 3.19 -1.97
CA VAL A 105 -2.53 3.27 -2.12
C VAL A 105 -1.85 2.15 -1.34
N PRO A 106 -1.00 1.35 -1.97
CA PRO A 106 -0.27 0.30 -1.30
C PRO A 106 0.76 0.87 -0.32
N MET A 107 0.80 0.35 0.92
CA MET A 107 1.74 0.77 1.94
C MET A 107 2.03 -0.38 2.91
N LEU A 108 3.29 -0.68 3.17
CA LEU A 108 3.73 -1.62 4.21
C LEU A 108 3.99 -0.83 5.50
N VAL A 109 3.02 -0.82 6.38
CA VAL A 109 3.09 -0.11 7.67
C VAL A 109 3.72 -1.02 8.69
N CYS A 110 5.00 -0.80 9.00
CA CYS A 110 5.79 -1.59 9.93
C CYS A 110 6.00 -0.84 11.25
N THR A 111 5.50 -1.40 12.33
CA THR A 111 5.67 -0.84 13.67
C THR A 111 6.53 -1.78 14.51
N ALA A 112 7.64 -1.29 15.05
CA ALA A 112 8.35 -2.05 16.05
C ALA A 112 7.59 -2.03 17.37
N ASP A 113 7.66 -3.11 18.13
CA ASP A 113 6.94 -3.23 19.40
C ASP A 113 7.82 -3.82 20.52
N ARG A 114 7.37 -3.66 21.74
CA ARG A 114 7.95 -4.36 22.90
C ARG A 114 7.62 -5.85 22.80
N PRO A 115 8.52 -6.72 23.30
CA PRO A 115 8.22 -8.15 23.37
C PRO A 115 7.06 -8.42 24.34
N PRO A 116 6.37 -9.57 24.22
CA PRO A 116 5.16 -9.87 24.99
C PRO A 116 5.30 -9.69 26.50
N GLU A 117 6.46 -10.00 27.09
CA GLU A 117 6.73 -9.85 28.52
C GLU A 117 6.77 -8.41 29.02
N LEU A 118 6.86 -7.44 28.12
CA LEU A 118 6.84 -6.01 28.44
C LEU A 118 5.50 -5.34 28.07
N GLN A 119 4.55 -6.09 27.52
CA GLN A 119 3.23 -5.56 27.19
C GLN A 119 2.27 -5.66 28.38
N GLY A 120 1.46 -4.62 28.60
CA GLY A 120 0.45 -4.61 29.67
C GLY A 120 0.99 -4.47 31.08
N VAL A 121 2.29 -4.26 31.29
CA VAL A 121 2.95 -4.18 32.60
C VAL A 121 3.46 -2.78 32.93
N GLY A 122 3.06 -1.76 32.19
CA GLY A 122 3.50 -0.37 32.40
C GLY A 122 4.93 -0.09 31.93
N ALA A 123 5.49 -0.90 31.04
CA ALA A 123 6.82 -0.64 30.47
C ALA A 123 6.82 0.68 29.69
N PRO A 124 7.92 1.49 29.78
CA PRO A 124 8.01 2.76 29.07
C PRO A 124 7.86 2.60 27.56
N GLN A 125 7.23 3.59 26.91
CA GLN A 125 7.06 3.67 25.46
C GLN A 125 6.39 2.40 24.89
N THR A 126 5.36 1.92 25.59
CA THR A 126 4.61 0.70 25.27
C THR A 126 3.13 1.02 25.26
N ILE A 127 2.46 0.72 24.15
CA ILE A 127 1.00 0.81 23.99
C ILE A 127 0.49 -0.50 23.39
N ASN A 128 -0.81 -0.72 23.39
CA ASN A 128 -1.37 -1.82 22.61
C ASN A 128 -1.39 -1.43 21.12
N GLN A 129 -0.50 -2.05 20.33
CA GLN A 129 -0.40 -1.84 18.89
C GLN A 129 -1.23 -2.83 18.07
N THR A 130 -1.84 -3.83 18.74
CA THR A 130 -2.69 -4.81 18.08
C THR A 130 -3.90 -4.15 17.45
N HIS A 131 -4.05 -4.31 16.15
CA HIS A 131 -5.14 -3.67 15.37
C HIS A 131 -5.22 -2.14 15.54
N LEU A 132 -4.11 -1.46 15.80
CA LEU A 132 -4.06 -0.02 16.06
C LEU A 132 -4.79 0.81 15.00
N TYR A 133 -4.70 0.41 13.74
CA TYR A 133 -5.33 1.14 12.62
C TYR A 133 -6.74 0.63 12.26
N GLY A 134 -7.28 -0.32 13.02
CA GLY A 134 -8.66 -0.82 12.86
C GLY A 134 -8.95 -1.29 11.44
N THR A 135 -10.04 -0.81 10.87
CA THR A 135 -10.52 -1.16 9.53
C THR A 135 -9.83 -0.41 8.39
N PHE A 136 -8.93 0.51 8.69
CA PHE A 136 -8.21 1.29 7.68
C PHE A 136 -7.04 0.53 7.05
N VAL A 137 -6.63 -0.60 7.62
CA VAL A 137 -5.68 -1.51 6.98
C VAL A 137 -6.40 -2.71 6.38
N ARG A 138 -5.88 -3.24 5.28
CA ARG A 138 -6.43 -4.43 4.62
C ARG A 138 -6.20 -5.68 5.45
N LYS A 139 -5.10 -5.68 6.20
CA LYS A 139 -4.72 -6.77 7.10
C LYS A 139 -3.83 -6.25 8.21
N PHE A 140 -3.99 -6.84 9.40
CA PHE A 140 -3.04 -6.77 10.49
C PHE A 140 -2.29 -8.10 10.60
N ILE A 141 -0.97 -8.03 10.73
CA ILE A 141 -0.08 -9.18 10.92
C ILE A 141 0.78 -8.90 12.15
N ASP A 142 0.66 -9.73 13.17
CA ASP A 142 1.68 -9.80 14.21
C ASP A 142 2.75 -10.77 13.73
N ALA A 143 3.94 -10.26 13.44
CA ALA A 143 5.06 -11.06 12.95
C ALA A 143 5.65 -11.98 14.03
N GLY A 144 5.34 -11.69 15.30
CA GLY A 144 5.87 -12.40 16.45
C GLY A 144 7.35 -12.18 16.66
N LEU A 145 7.87 -12.74 17.75
CA LEU A 145 9.32 -12.76 17.99
C LEU A 145 10.02 -13.66 16.97
N ALA A 146 11.22 -13.26 16.56
CA ALA A 146 12.06 -14.08 15.70
C ALA A 146 12.36 -15.43 16.38
N ASP A 147 12.12 -16.51 15.66
CA ASP A 147 12.25 -17.88 16.14
C ASP A 147 12.80 -18.75 15.00
N ASP A 148 13.99 -19.26 15.13
CA ASP A 148 14.66 -20.07 14.09
C ASP A 148 13.83 -21.31 13.70
N ALA A 149 13.05 -21.87 14.64
CA ALA A 149 12.15 -22.99 14.34
C ALA A 149 11.03 -22.60 13.34
N LYS A 150 10.75 -21.30 13.20
CA LYS A 150 9.75 -20.75 12.27
C LYS A 150 10.38 -20.09 11.02
N ALA A 151 11.70 -20.19 10.83
CA ALA A 151 12.42 -19.50 9.76
C ALA A 151 11.86 -19.83 8.36
N SER A 152 11.39 -21.06 8.13
CA SER A 152 10.75 -21.47 6.88
C SER A 152 9.48 -20.69 6.53
N LYS A 153 8.85 -20.00 7.51
CA LYS A 153 7.61 -19.23 7.30
C LYS A 153 7.85 -17.74 7.11
N TRP A 154 9.04 -17.21 7.41
CA TRP A 154 9.30 -15.78 7.38
C TRP A 154 9.06 -15.15 6.02
N ARG A 155 9.52 -15.80 4.94
CA ARG A 155 9.28 -15.34 3.57
C ARG A 155 7.79 -15.33 3.22
N SER A 156 7.05 -16.34 3.62
CA SER A 156 5.62 -16.40 3.32
C SER A 156 4.83 -15.31 4.05
N VAL A 157 5.22 -14.94 5.28
CA VAL A 157 4.60 -13.83 6.01
C VAL A 157 4.93 -12.49 5.35
N ALA A 158 6.18 -12.28 4.95
CA ALA A 158 6.59 -11.06 4.24
C ALA A 158 5.83 -10.91 2.91
N ARG A 159 5.70 -12.01 2.16
CA ARG A 159 4.95 -12.07 0.89
C ARG A 159 3.47 -11.81 1.08
N ASP A 160 2.86 -12.38 2.12
CA ASP A 160 1.46 -12.15 2.46
C ASP A 160 1.18 -10.68 2.77
N ALA A 161 2.06 -10.04 3.54
CA ALA A 161 1.97 -8.60 3.81
C ALA A 161 2.01 -7.77 2.52
N PHE A 162 2.99 -8.02 1.65
CA PHE A 162 3.11 -7.34 0.37
C PHE A 162 1.90 -7.58 -0.53
N SER A 163 1.50 -8.85 -0.70
CA SER A 163 0.38 -9.25 -1.56
C SER A 163 -0.93 -8.59 -1.14
N THR A 164 -1.11 -8.42 0.18
CA THR A 164 -2.25 -7.69 0.73
C THR A 164 -2.29 -6.24 0.26
N THR A 165 -1.11 -5.58 0.13
CA THR A 165 -1.10 -4.16 -0.27
C THR A 165 -1.42 -3.94 -1.74
N VAL A 166 -1.06 -4.87 -2.62
CA VAL A 166 -1.21 -4.74 -4.09
C VAL A 166 -2.33 -5.60 -4.67
N GLY A 167 -3.07 -6.32 -3.83
CA GLY A 167 -4.19 -7.18 -4.26
C GLY A 167 -5.35 -6.41 -4.89
N VAL A 168 -6.46 -7.12 -5.17
CA VAL A 168 -7.68 -6.52 -5.77
C VAL A 168 -8.20 -5.34 -4.96
N ASN A 169 -8.17 -5.44 -3.63
CA ASN A 169 -8.50 -4.34 -2.72
C ASN A 169 -7.20 -3.70 -2.21
N ARG A 170 -6.53 -2.94 -3.05
CA ARG A 170 -5.27 -2.25 -2.71
C ARG A 170 -5.39 -1.41 -1.44
N GLY A 171 -4.30 -1.25 -0.72
CA GLY A 171 -4.26 -0.38 0.46
C GLY A 171 -3.17 -0.76 1.45
N PRO A 172 -3.15 -0.14 2.64
CA PRO A 172 -2.13 -0.40 3.63
C PRO A 172 -2.29 -1.76 4.30
N CYS A 173 -1.16 -2.42 4.61
CA CYS A 173 -1.07 -3.59 5.47
C CYS A 173 -0.22 -3.24 6.69
N HIS A 174 -0.70 -3.53 7.90
CA HIS A 174 0.01 -3.30 9.14
C HIS A 174 0.75 -4.57 9.57
N VAL A 175 2.06 -4.48 9.73
CA VAL A 175 2.90 -5.54 10.28
C VAL A 175 3.54 -5.06 11.58
N ASN A 176 3.19 -5.68 12.70
CA ASN A 176 3.75 -5.37 14.00
C ASN A 176 4.91 -6.32 14.31
N PHE A 177 6.07 -5.77 14.66
CA PHE A 177 7.31 -6.49 14.93
C PHE A 177 7.72 -6.36 16.38
N PRO A 178 7.39 -7.30 17.25
CA PRO A 178 7.96 -7.33 18.59
C PRO A 178 9.44 -7.71 18.54
N PHE A 179 10.27 -6.87 19.14
CA PHE A 179 11.71 -7.11 19.23
C PHE A 179 12.17 -7.17 20.69
N ARG A 180 12.92 -8.22 21.03
CA ARG A 180 13.58 -8.41 22.31
C ARG A 180 15.05 -7.98 22.22
N GLU A 181 15.57 -7.40 23.30
CA GLU A 181 16.99 -7.08 23.39
C GLU A 181 17.86 -8.36 23.51
N PRO A 182 19.09 -8.34 22.98
CA PRO A 182 19.76 -7.25 22.28
C PRO A 182 19.24 -7.02 20.86
N LEU A 183 19.18 -5.72 20.44
CA LEU A 183 18.58 -5.29 19.18
C LEU A 183 19.53 -5.33 17.98
N VAL A 184 20.83 -5.40 18.22
CA VAL A 184 21.86 -5.38 17.17
C VAL A 184 22.48 -6.76 17.03
N GLY A 185 22.46 -7.30 15.83
CA GLY A 185 23.06 -8.58 15.51
C GLY A 185 23.53 -8.62 14.04
N VAL A 186 24.33 -9.63 13.70
CA VAL A 186 24.76 -9.89 12.33
C VAL A 186 23.87 -10.99 11.75
N PRO A 187 23.24 -10.78 10.60
CA PRO A 187 22.39 -11.80 10.01
C PRO A 187 23.21 -13.02 9.56
N GLY A 188 22.65 -14.20 9.78
CA GLY A 188 23.14 -15.46 9.22
C GLY A 188 22.63 -15.69 7.79
N ALA A 189 22.74 -16.93 7.32
CA ALA A 189 22.19 -17.32 6.03
C ALA A 189 20.66 -17.17 6.03
N LEU A 190 20.13 -16.52 4.99
CA LEU A 190 18.68 -16.35 4.85
C LEU A 190 18.03 -17.69 4.48
N PRO A 191 16.78 -17.93 4.94
CA PRO A 191 16.01 -19.10 4.53
C PRO A 191 15.92 -19.23 3.01
N ALA A 192 15.81 -20.46 2.52
CA ALA A 192 15.66 -20.75 1.10
C ALA A 192 14.45 -20.03 0.51
N ILE A 193 14.57 -19.67 -0.76
CA ILE A 193 13.49 -19.05 -1.52
C ILE A 193 12.52 -20.15 -1.95
N ASP A 194 11.28 -20.04 -1.53
CA ASP A 194 10.23 -20.93 -2.02
C ASP A 194 9.97 -20.63 -3.51
N ALA A 195 9.78 -21.71 -4.31
CA ALA A 195 9.36 -21.58 -5.70
C ALA A 195 7.88 -21.19 -5.81
N HIS A 196 7.55 -19.97 -5.39
CA HIS A 196 6.19 -19.44 -5.53
C HIS A 196 6.10 -18.56 -6.75
N SER A 197 4.98 -18.69 -7.47
CA SER A 197 4.65 -17.80 -8.58
C SER A 197 4.60 -16.34 -8.11
N PRO A 198 5.06 -15.38 -8.92
CA PRO A 198 4.93 -13.96 -8.58
C PRO A 198 3.47 -13.64 -8.30
N VAL A 199 3.25 -12.73 -7.34
CA VAL A 199 1.91 -12.19 -7.05
C VAL A 199 1.40 -11.55 -8.34
N ARG A 200 0.55 -12.26 -9.07
CA ARG A 200 -0.15 -11.68 -10.21
C ARG A 200 -1.42 -11.04 -9.65
N VAL A 201 -1.49 -9.74 -9.71
CA VAL A 201 -2.79 -9.06 -9.64
C VAL A 201 -3.52 -9.49 -10.92
N SER A 202 -4.39 -10.50 -10.82
CA SER A 202 -5.25 -10.85 -11.93
C SER A 202 -6.29 -9.74 -12.05
N ALA A 203 -6.19 -8.93 -13.10
CA ALA A 203 -7.33 -8.14 -13.52
C ALA A 203 -8.45 -9.13 -13.89
N ASP A 204 -9.63 -8.94 -13.32
CA ASP A 204 -10.80 -9.71 -13.74
C ASP A 204 -11.05 -9.49 -15.22
N VAL A 205 -10.95 -10.55 -16.00
CA VAL A 205 -11.23 -10.48 -17.44
C VAL A 205 -12.74 -10.52 -17.63
N ALA A 206 -13.29 -9.47 -18.22
CA ALA A 206 -14.71 -9.37 -18.51
C ALA A 206 -15.21 -10.60 -19.27
N THR A 207 -16.33 -11.15 -18.82
CA THR A 207 -17.00 -12.28 -19.46
C THR A 207 -17.54 -11.92 -20.86
N ALA A 208 -17.84 -12.91 -21.69
CA ALA A 208 -18.44 -12.69 -22.99
C ALA A 208 -19.80 -11.94 -22.89
N SER A 209 -20.58 -12.23 -21.84
CA SER A 209 -21.85 -11.54 -21.59
C SER A 209 -21.66 -10.07 -21.26
N GLU A 210 -20.68 -9.74 -20.39
CA GLU A 210 -20.36 -8.36 -20.04
C GLU A 210 -19.82 -7.57 -21.23
N ARG A 211 -18.92 -8.16 -22.02
CA ARG A 211 -18.45 -7.55 -23.27
C ARG A 211 -19.60 -7.27 -24.24
N LYS A 212 -20.57 -8.20 -24.36
CA LYS A 212 -21.77 -7.99 -25.21
C LYS A 212 -22.63 -6.84 -24.69
N LYS A 213 -22.87 -6.76 -23.38
CA LYS A 213 -23.61 -5.63 -22.75
C LYS A 213 -22.92 -4.30 -23.02
N LEU A 214 -21.61 -4.23 -22.84
CA LEU A 214 -20.83 -3.03 -23.11
C LEU A 214 -20.91 -2.64 -24.59
N SER A 215 -20.76 -3.61 -25.52
CA SER A 215 -20.82 -3.37 -26.97
C SER A 215 -22.18 -2.84 -27.45
N LEU A 216 -23.26 -3.16 -26.76
CA LEU A 216 -24.58 -2.59 -27.01
C LEU A 216 -24.71 -1.16 -26.44
N ALA A 217 -24.21 -0.96 -25.21
CA ALA A 217 -24.28 0.33 -24.54
C ALA A 217 -23.52 1.43 -25.30
N ILE A 218 -22.33 1.12 -25.84
CA ILE A 218 -21.50 2.08 -26.58
C ILE A 218 -22.07 2.49 -27.96
N ARG A 219 -23.21 1.93 -28.40
CA ARG A 219 -23.92 2.36 -29.60
C ARG A 219 -24.86 3.54 -29.38
N ALA A 220 -25.03 3.98 -28.11
CA ALA A 220 -25.89 5.11 -27.80
C ALA A 220 -25.31 6.41 -28.39
N GLU A 221 -26.19 7.26 -28.92
CA GLU A 221 -25.79 8.56 -29.49
C GLU A 221 -25.32 9.54 -28.39
N ARG A 222 -25.90 9.44 -27.19
CA ARG A 222 -25.65 10.35 -26.07
C ARG A 222 -25.11 9.59 -24.88
N GLY A 223 -23.80 9.48 -24.81
CA GLY A 223 -23.12 8.89 -23.69
C GLY A 223 -22.11 9.84 -23.06
N ILE A 224 -21.73 9.52 -21.83
CA ILE A 224 -20.61 10.15 -21.14
C ILE A 224 -19.71 9.10 -20.50
N ILE A 225 -18.45 9.44 -20.33
CA ILE A 225 -17.49 8.65 -19.57
C ILE A 225 -17.15 9.43 -18.31
N ILE A 226 -17.29 8.80 -17.14
CA ILE A 226 -16.83 9.35 -15.87
C ILE A 226 -15.54 8.63 -15.53
N ALA A 227 -14.45 9.39 -15.45
CA ALA A 227 -13.12 8.88 -15.13
C ALA A 227 -12.74 9.27 -13.69
N GLY A 228 -12.69 8.27 -12.81
CA GLY A 228 -12.32 8.41 -11.40
C GLY A 228 -10.84 8.10 -11.13
N ASN A 229 -10.49 7.89 -9.85
CA ASN A 229 -9.14 7.50 -9.44
C ASN A 229 -8.80 6.06 -9.87
N GLY A 230 -7.50 5.72 -9.91
CA GLY A 230 -7.02 4.36 -10.17
C GLY A 230 -6.96 3.98 -11.65
N ILE A 231 -6.90 4.95 -12.55
CA ILE A 231 -6.74 4.73 -13.99
C ILE A 231 -5.24 4.74 -14.33
N ASP A 232 -4.69 3.55 -14.58
CA ASP A 232 -3.26 3.40 -14.91
C ASP A 232 -2.95 3.78 -16.37
N GLN A 233 -3.93 3.66 -17.28
CA GLN A 233 -3.73 3.90 -18.71
C GLN A 233 -4.79 4.83 -19.30
N PRO A 234 -4.70 6.14 -19.04
CA PRO A 234 -5.71 7.13 -19.43
C PRO A 234 -5.87 7.21 -20.97
N ARG A 235 -4.84 6.90 -21.74
CA ARG A 235 -4.89 6.97 -23.21
C ARG A 235 -6.01 6.12 -23.80
N PHE A 236 -6.25 4.89 -23.30
CA PHE A 236 -7.31 4.03 -23.83
C PHE A 236 -8.71 4.62 -23.59
N ILE A 237 -8.87 5.34 -22.48
CA ILE A 237 -10.13 6.03 -22.16
C ILE A 237 -10.35 7.20 -23.12
N LEU A 238 -9.30 7.98 -23.38
CA LEU A 238 -9.34 9.13 -24.28
C LEU A 238 -9.55 8.69 -25.73
N GLU A 239 -8.91 7.59 -26.16
CA GLU A 239 -9.15 6.98 -27.46
C GLU A 239 -10.61 6.48 -27.61
N LEU A 240 -11.14 5.81 -26.59
CA LEU A 240 -12.52 5.36 -26.57
C LEU A 240 -13.48 6.54 -26.67
N ALA A 241 -13.27 7.56 -25.85
CA ALA A 241 -14.07 8.79 -25.84
C ALA A 241 -14.09 9.47 -27.21
N THR A 242 -12.92 9.56 -27.86
CA THR A 242 -12.78 10.11 -29.20
C THR A 242 -13.59 9.31 -30.24
N LYS A 243 -13.47 7.99 -30.23
CA LYS A 243 -14.22 7.11 -31.15
C LYS A 243 -15.73 7.20 -30.97
N LEU A 244 -16.18 7.31 -29.72
CA LEU A 244 -17.59 7.43 -29.37
C LEU A 244 -18.12 8.85 -29.51
N LYS A 245 -17.24 9.85 -29.63
CA LYS A 245 -17.58 11.28 -29.56
C LYS A 245 -18.29 11.64 -28.25
N TRP A 246 -17.91 10.96 -27.15
CA TRP A 246 -18.47 11.19 -25.82
C TRP A 246 -17.51 12.02 -24.98
N PRO A 247 -18.02 12.96 -24.18
CA PRO A 247 -17.16 13.71 -23.25
C PRO A 247 -16.70 12.81 -22.09
N VAL A 248 -15.49 13.09 -21.60
CA VAL A 248 -14.93 12.49 -20.39
C VAL A 248 -15.05 13.50 -19.26
N LEU A 249 -15.82 13.18 -18.24
CA LEU A 249 -15.88 13.94 -16.98
C LEU A 249 -14.76 13.40 -16.10
N ALA A 250 -13.65 14.12 -16.06
CA ALA A 250 -12.40 13.64 -15.45
C ALA A 250 -12.21 14.19 -14.04
N ASP A 251 -12.17 13.28 -13.05
CA ASP A 251 -11.70 13.61 -11.70
C ASP A 251 -10.23 14.08 -11.76
N PRO A 252 -9.76 14.97 -10.86
CA PRO A 252 -8.35 15.37 -10.80
C PRO A 252 -7.38 14.19 -10.67
N ARG A 253 -7.79 13.12 -10.01
CA ARG A 253 -6.96 11.91 -9.77
C ARG A 253 -7.07 10.84 -10.86
N SER A 254 -7.83 11.12 -11.95
CA SER A 254 -8.08 10.15 -13.02
C SER A 254 -6.92 9.97 -14.00
N ASN A 255 -5.88 10.80 -13.91
CA ASN A 255 -4.81 10.91 -14.93
C ASN A 255 -5.30 11.33 -16.33
N CYS A 256 -6.63 11.51 -16.54
CA CYS A 256 -7.17 11.90 -17.84
C CYS A 256 -7.04 13.39 -18.15
N ARG A 257 -6.77 14.25 -17.14
CA ARG A 257 -6.64 15.71 -17.32
C ARG A 257 -5.29 16.14 -17.90
N VAL A 258 -4.23 15.39 -17.65
CA VAL A 258 -2.82 15.76 -17.90
C VAL A 258 -2.08 14.77 -18.80
N SER A 259 -2.77 13.87 -19.47
CA SER A 259 -2.12 12.94 -20.38
C SER A 259 -1.44 13.69 -21.52
N PRO A 260 -0.11 13.52 -21.75
CA PRO A 260 0.61 14.16 -22.84
C PRO A 260 0.08 13.76 -24.23
N GLU A 261 -0.58 12.62 -24.32
CA GLU A 261 -1.22 12.11 -25.56
C GLU A 261 -2.59 12.74 -25.82
N SER A 262 -3.04 13.69 -25.00
CA SER A 262 -4.31 14.39 -25.11
C SER A 262 -4.30 15.46 -26.21
N SER A 263 -3.90 15.10 -27.43
CA SER A 263 -4.23 15.92 -28.62
C SER A 263 -5.74 16.18 -28.75
N ASN A 264 -6.57 15.43 -28.02
CA ASN A 264 -8.03 15.48 -27.97
C ASN A 264 -8.58 16.06 -26.67
N ARG A 265 -7.94 17.11 -26.12
CA ARG A 265 -8.44 17.83 -24.95
C ARG A 265 -9.90 18.30 -25.06
N ALA A 266 -10.40 18.45 -26.28
CA ALA A 266 -11.77 18.85 -26.55
C ALA A 266 -12.85 17.91 -25.96
N THR A 267 -12.50 16.65 -25.67
CA THR A 267 -13.43 15.68 -25.08
C THR A 267 -13.35 15.60 -23.54
N VAL A 268 -12.34 16.23 -22.90
CA VAL A 268 -12.15 16.17 -21.45
C VAL A 268 -12.77 17.40 -20.79
N VAL A 269 -13.72 17.15 -19.90
CA VAL A 269 -14.40 18.20 -19.12
C VAL A 269 -13.89 18.16 -17.70
N SER A 270 -13.09 19.15 -17.33
CA SER A 270 -12.48 19.27 -15.99
C SER A 270 -13.34 20.03 -14.98
N CYS A 271 -14.38 20.74 -15.43
CA CYS A 271 -15.28 21.57 -14.63
C CYS A 271 -16.72 21.00 -14.55
N ALA A 272 -16.87 19.69 -14.75
CA ALA A 272 -18.17 19.03 -14.82
C ALA A 272 -19.02 19.26 -13.56
N ASP A 273 -18.41 19.23 -12.36
CA ASP A 273 -19.10 19.46 -11.11
C ASP A 273 -19.83 20.82 -11.09
N VAL A 274 -19.13 21.90 -11.47
CA VAL A 274 -19.71 23.25 -11.52
C VAL A 274 -20.81 23.35 -12.58
N MET A 275 -20.58 22.78 -13.77
CA MET A 275 -21.54 22.80 -14.87
C MET A 275 -22.84 22.07 -14.52
N LEU A 276 -22.75 20.92 -13.86
CA LEU A 276 -23.92 20.08 -13.55
C LEU A 276 -24.72 20.57 -12.33
N ARG A 277 -24.18 21.50 -11.54
CA ARG A 277 -24.96 22.20 -10.50
C ARG A 277 -26.02 23.13 -11.06
N HIS A 278 -25.88 23.61 -12.28
CA HIS A 278 -26.90 24.36 -12.98
C HIS A 278 -27.91 23.40 -13.61
N LEU A 279 -29.07 23.26 -13.00
CA LEU A 279 -30.11 22.31 -13.38
C LEU A 279 -30.50 22.34 -14.86
N PRO A 280 -30.70 23.49 -15.52
CA PRO A 280 -31.00 23.52 -16.96
C PRO A 280 -29.89 22.93 -17.80
N THR A 281 -28.61 23.14 -17.45
CA THR A 281 -27.47 22.54 -18.12
C THR A 281 -27.43 21.03 -17.93
N ALA A 282 -27.66 20.57 -16.69
CA ALA A 282 -27.68 19.15 -16.36
C ALA A 282 -28.77 18.39 -17.15
N GLU A 283 -29.96 18.95 -17.24
CA GLU A 283 -31.08 18.36 -18.03
C GLU A 283 -30.78 18.36 -19.53
N LEU A 284 -30.19 19.44 -20.07
CA LEU A 284 -29.79 19.51 -21.48
C LEU A 284 -28.73 18.48 -21.83
N LEU A 285 -27.77 18.25 -20.93
CA LEU A 285 -26.65 17.34 -21.12
C LEU A 285 -26.94 15.90 -20.67
N LYS A 286 -28.14 15.60 -20.21
CA LYS A 286 -28.53 14.29 -19.68
C LYS A 286 -28.20 13.16 -20.66
N PRO A 287 -27.30 12.22 -20.28
CA PRO A 287 -26.89 11.13 -21.12
C PRO A 287 -27.93 10.00 -21.07
N THR A 288 -27.94 9.16 -22.12
CA THR A 288 -28.68 7.89 -22.10
C THR A 288 -27.83 6.73 -21.58
N VAL A 289 -26.49 6.86 -21.65
CA VAL A 289 -25.54 5.90 -21.14
C VAL A 289 -24.40 6.60 -20.39
N VAL A 290 -24.05 6.04 -19.25
CA VAL A 290 -22.88 6.45 -18.44
C VAL A 290 -21.93 5.26 -18.32
N ILE A 291 -20.68 5.45 -18.76
CA ILE A 291 -19.59 4.52 -18.49
C ILE A 291 -18.75 5.12 -17.37
N ARG A 292 -18.64 4.41 -16.25
CA ARG A 292 -17.75 4.78 -15.15
C ARG A 292 -16.52 3.91 -15.17
N ILE A 293 -15.35 4.52 -15.07
CA ILE A 293 -14.04 3.86 -15.05
C ILE A 293 -13.25 4.42 -13.85
N GLY A 294 -12.64 3.54 -13.09
CA GLY A 294 -11.97 3.89 -11.84
C GLY A 294 -12.95 4.06 -10.67
N ASP A 295 -12.42 4.55 -9.56
CA ASP A 295 -13.19 4.79 -8.33
C ASP A 295 -14.25 5.87 -8.53
N THR A 296 -15.21 5.91 -7.59
CA THR A 296 -16.19 6.99 -7.58
C THR A 296 -15.49 8.32 -7.29
N PRO A 297 -15.71 9.35 -8.12
CA PRO A 297 -15.17 10.69 -7.87
C PRO A 297 -15.64 11.29 -6.56
#